data_79ec7c774e6942d691fd3edb8069f0c3
#
_entry.id   79ec7c774e6942d691fd3edb8069f0c3
#
_cell.length_a   1.000
_cell.length_b   1.000
_cell.length_c   1.000
_cell.angle_alpha   90.00
_cell.angle_beta   90.00
_cell.angle_gamma   90.00
#
_symmetry.space_group_name_H-M   'P 1'
#
loop_
_entity.id
_entity.type
_entity.pdbx_description
1 polymer ?
#
loop_
_entity_poly.entity_id
_entity_poly.type
_entity_poly.pdbx_seq_one_letter_code
_entity_poly.pdbx_strand_id
1 'polypeptide(L)'
;MIDLLDPTNVITRMFNGENYDQLYNYCQDLLKKDPSDMLALQNISLSLIYLKNYEETLVYCDKVLEIKPSDTYALKNKIFALENLKKYDDVLKLCEKLLLIDPKDTWALNSMGISLNELDRHKDAIQYYDTTLVIDPNDITALMNKAISLSHLGNYQDAINYYD
;
A
#
# COMPACT_ATOMS: atom_id res chain seq x y z
N MET A 1 -24.50 -11.85 21.44
CA MET A 1 -24.91 -12.54 20.19
C MET A 1 -24.34 -11.71 19.06
N ILE A 2 -23.43 -12.27 18.25
CA ILE A 2 -22.87 -11.55 17.08
C ILE A 2 -24.02 -11.43 16.08
N ASP A 3 -24.37 -10.19 15.70
CA ASP A 3 -25.35 -9.97 14.64
C ASP A 3 -24.74 -10.40 13.30
N LEU A 4 -25.14 -11.57 12.82
CA LEU A 4 -24.65 -12.15 11.56
C LEU A 4 -25.12 -11.39 10.33
N LEU A 5 -26.01 -10.41 10.49
CA LEU A 5 -26.54 -9.57 9.43
C LEU A 5 -25.85 -8.18 9.38
N ASP A 6 -25.05 -7.84 10.42
CA ASP A 6 -24.24 -6.62 10.40
C ASP A 6 -23.23 -6.68 9.24
N PRO A 7 -23.20 -5.68 8.34
CA PRO A 7 -22.30 -5.65 7.20
C PRO A 7 -20.84 -5.88 7.57
N THR A 8 -20.36 -5.33 8.69
CA THR A 8 -18.98 -5.50 9.16
C THR A 8 -18.64 -6.95 9.45
N ASN A 9 -19.57 -7.68 10.10
CA ASN A 9 -19.37 -9.09 10.41
C ASN A 9 -19.39 -9.98 9.15
N VAL A 10 -20.27 -9.66 8.19
CA VAL A 10 -20.34 -10.36 6.90
C VAL A 10 -19.05 -10.15 6.11
N ILE A 11 -18.58 -8.91 6.00
CA ILE A 11 -17.34 -8.53 5.32
C ILE A 11 -16.14 -9.26 5.94
N THR A 12 -16.00 -9.19 7.28
CA THR A 12 -14.89 -9.84 7.99
C THR A 12 -14.86 -11.35 7.74
N ARG A 13 -16.02 -12.00 7.73
CA ARG A 13 -16.11 -13.44 7.46
C ARG A 13 -15.72 -13.80 6.03
N MET A 14 -16.16 -13.00 5.05
CA MET A 14 -15.82 -13.20 3.63
C MET A 14 -14.32 -12.99 3.41
N PHE A 15 -13.75 -11.95 4.00
CA PHE A 15 -12.33 -11.65 3.93
C PHE A 15 -11.47 -12.79 4.53
N ASN A 16 -11.80 -13.24 5.75
CA ASN A 16 -11.08 -14.33 6.40
C ASN A 16 -11.23 -15.69 5.67
N GLY A 17 -12.28 -15.86 4.88
CA GLY A 17 -12.48 -17.01 4.00
C GLY A 17 -11.87 -16.88 2.62
N GLU A 18 -11.12 -15.80 2.36
CA GLU A 18 -10.50 -15.48 1.06
C GLU A 18 -11.49 -15.43 -0.11
N ASN A 19 -12.76 -15.13 0.19
CA ASN A 19 -13.84 -15.08 -0.81
C ASN A 19 -13.96 -13.67 -1.41
N TYR A 20 -12.89 -13.19 -2.07
CA TYR A 20 -12.78 -11.79 -2.52
C TYR A 20 -13.81 -11.41 -3.60
N ASP A 21 -14.18 -12.33 -4.49
CA ASP A 21 -15.27 -12.11 -5.47
C ASP A 21 -16.63 -11.91 -4.79
N GLN A 22 -16.91 -12.73 -3.77
CA GLN A 22 -18.15 -12.61 -3.00
C GLN A 22 -18.17 -11.32 -2.20
N LEU A 23 -17.04 -10.95 -1.60
CA LEU A 23 -16.89 -9.70 -0.87
C LEU A 23 -17.10 -8.50 -1.79
N TYR A 24 -16.48 -8.50 -2.97
CA TYR A 24 -16.69 -7.48 -4.00
C TYR A 24 -18.17 -7.32 -4.33
N ASN A 25 -18.86 -8.41 -4.68
CA ASN A 25 -20.27 -8.39 -5.05
C ASN A 25 -21.16 -7.91 -3.90
N TYR A 26 -20.92 -8.36 -2.68
CA TYR A 26 -21.65 -7.92 -1.49
C TYR A 26 -21.50 -6.41 -1.25
N CYS A 27 -20.28 -5.89 -1.35
CA CYS A 27 -20.02 -4.46 -1.19
C CYS A 27 -20.63 -3.64 -2.35
N GLN A 28 -20.67 -4.17 -3.57
CA GLN A 28 -21.40 -3.54 -4.67
C GLN A 28 -22.89 -3.40 -4.38
N ASP A 29 -23.52 -4.39 -3.74
CA ASP A 29 -24.92 -4.32 -3.34
C ASP A 29 -25.15 -3.29 -2.20
N LEU A 30 -24.17 -3.07 -1.33
CA LEU A 30 -24.20 -1.97 -0.35
C LEU A 30 -24.14 -0.61 -1.06
N LEU A 31 -23.25 -0.44 -2.05
CA LEU A 31 -23.14 0.80 -2.82
C LEU A 31 -24.36 1.14 -3.68
N LYS A 32 -25.17 0.15 -4.06
CA LYS A 32 -26.48 0.43 -4.71
C LYS A 32 -27.45 1.13 -3.77
N LYS A 33 -27.30 0.91 -2.44
CA LYS A 33 -28.15 1.53 -1.41
C LYS A 33 -27.58 2.86 -0.95
N ASP A 34 -26.27 2.92 -0.74
CA ASP A 34 -25.52 4.13 -0.38
C ASP A 34 -24.24 4.20 -1.21
N PRO A 35 -24.18 4.99 -2.29
CA PRO A 35 -23.00 5.14 -3.13
C PRO A 35 -21.75 5.72 -2.42
N SER A 36 -21.94 6.30 -1.23
CA SER A 36 -20.88 6.88 -0.38
C SER A 36 -20.50 6.01 0.81
N ASP A 37 -21.00 4.78 0.90
CA ASP A 37 -20.65 3.85 1.97
C ASP A 37 -19.13 3.58 1.99
N MET A 38 -18.46 4.22 2.94
CA MET A 38 -17.00 4.15 3.10
C MET A 38 -16.50 2.73 3.35
N LEU A 39 -17.27 1.94 4.14
CA LEU A 39 -16.92 0.56 4.45
C LEU A 39 -16.94 -0.28 3.16
N ALA A 40 -17.98 -0.12 2.34
CA ALA A 40 -18.11 -0.82 1.07
C ALA A 40 -17.00 -0.41 0.08
N LEU A 41 -16.75 0.91 -0.08
CA LEU A 41 -15.72 1.42 -0.99
C LEU A 41 -14.31 0.91 -0.62
N GLN A 42 -13.95 0.95 0.66
CA GLN A 42 -12.66 0.47 1.14
C GLN A 42 -12.50 -1.04 0.93
N ASN A 43 -13.54 -1.83 1.22
CA ASN A 43 -13.48 -3.28 1.06
C ASN A 43 -13.50 -3.74 -0.40
N ILE A 44 -14.16 -2.99 -1.30
CA ILE A 44 -14.03 -3.23 -2.73
C ILE A 44 -12.59 -3.00 -3.18
N SER A 45 -11.98 -1.87 -2.81
CA SER A 45 -10.59 -1.60 -3.20
C SER A 45 -9.63 -2.70 -2.71
N LEU A 46 -9.84 -3.21 -1.50
CA LEU A 46 -9.06 -4.31 -0.95
C LEU A 46 -9.31 -5.63 -1.69
N SER A 47 -10.58 -5.97 -1.96
CA SER A 47 -10.93 -7.18 -2.72
C SER A 47 -10.28 -7.19 -4.10
N LEU A 48 -10.31 -6.06 -4.79
CA LEU A 48 -9.71 -5.89 -6.11
C LEU A 48 -8.18 -6.04 -6.10
N ILE A 49 -7.51 -5.65 -5.01
CA ILE A 49 -6.07 -5.92 -4.81
C ILE A 49 -5.81 -7.42 -4.81
N TYR A 50 -6.58 -8.19 -4.03
CA TYR A 50 -6.41 -9.65 -3.96
C TYR A 50 -6.79 -10.34 -5.27
N LEU A 51 -7.76 -9.78 -6.01
CA LEU A 51 -8.13 -10.22 -7.35
C LEU A 51 -7.15 -9.72 -8.45
N LYS A 52 -6.12 -8.95 -8.07
CA LYS A 52 -5.11 -8.34 -8.95
C LYS A 52 -5.69 -7.42 -10.03
N ASN A 53 -6.87 -6.85 -9.78
CA ASN A 53 -7.49 -5.85 -10.66
C ASN A 53 -7.09 -4.44 -10.20
N TYR A 54 -5.83 -4.08 -10.48
CA TYR A 54 -5.22 -2.86 -9.96
C TYR A 54 -5.80 -1.59 -10.58
N GLU A 55 -6.18 -1.59 -11.84
CA GLU A 55 -6.80 -0.45 -12.51
C GLU A 55 -8.13 -0.08 -11.84
N GLU A 56 -8.97 -1.06 -11.56
CA GLU A 56 -10.24 -0.81 -10.89
C GLU A 56 -10.04 -0.44 -9.41
N THR A 57 -9.01 -0.99 -8.76
CA THR A 57 -8.61 -0.56 -7.40
C THR A 57 -8.43 0.95 -7.33
N LEU A 58 -7.73 1.56 -8.31
CA LEU A 58 -7.51 3.01 -8.33
C LEU A 58 -8.83 3.79 -8.32
N VAL A 59 -9.83 3.33 -9.07
CA VAL A 59 -11.15 3.99 -9.14
C VAL A 59 -11.83 4.03 -7.77
N TYR A 60 -11.80 2.92 -7.03
CA TYR A 60 -12.44 2.86 -5.71
C TYR A 60 -11.64 3.61 -4.64
N CYS A 61 -10.31 3.57 -4.72
CA CYS A 61 -9.48 4.42 -3.85
C CYS A 61 -9.76 5.91 -4.09
N ASP A 62 -9.95 6.33 -5.34
CA ASP A 62 -10.26 7.73 -5.65
C ASP A 62 -11.60 8.15 -5.07
N LYS A 63 -12.65 7.31 -5.17
CA LYS A 63 -13.95 7.58 -4.52
C LYS A 63 -13.82 7.74 -3.00
N VAL A 64 -13.01 6.91 -2.33
CA VAL A 64 -12.73 7.07 -0.89
C VAL A 64 -12.02 8.40 -0.63
N LEU A 65 -11.03 8.75 -1.44
CA LEU A 65 -10.23 9.97 -1.27
C LEU A 65 -11.00 11.26 -1.63
N GLU A 66 -12.03 11.18 -2.47
CA GLU A 66 -12.98 12.28 -2.70
C GLU A 66 -13.80 12.59 -1.44
N ILE A 67 -14.21 11.55 -0.69
CA ILE A 67 -14.96 11.69 0.56
C ILE A 67 -14.02 12.10 1.71
N LYS A 68 -12.84 11.45 1.80
CA LYS A 68 -11.86 11.66 2.87
C LYS A 68 -10.45 11.72 2.29
N PRO A 69 -9.96 12.92 1.91
CA PRO A 69 -8.66 13.10 1.24
C PRO A 69 -7.43 12.61 2.01
N SER A 70 -7.54 12.46 3.33
CA SER A 70 -6.48 11.96 4.23
C SER A 70 -6.69 10.52 4.69
N ASP A 71 -7.51 9.73 4.00
CA ASP A 71 -7.71 8.33 4.35
C ASP A 71 -6.45 7.52 4.02
N THR A 72 -5.69 7.18 5.06
CA THR A 72 -4.40 6.49 4.92
C THR A 72 -4.56 5.08 4.36
N TYR A 73 -5.70 4.44 4.62
CA TYR A 73 -5.98 3.11 4.09
C TYR A 73 -6.16 3.16 2.56
N ALA A 74 -6.97 4.09 2.07
CA ALA A 74 -7.15 4.28 0.64
C ALA A 74 -5.86 4.74 -0.06
N LEU A 75 -5.07 5.63 0.58
CA LEU A 75 -3.76 6.02 0.06
C LEU A 75 -2.83 4.81 -0.08
N LYS A 76 -2.72 3.95 0.93
CA LYS A 76 -1.88 2.73 0.89
C LYS A 76 -2.36 1.74 -0.17
N ASN A 77 -3.66 1.49 -0.27
CA ASN A 77 -4.22 0.63 -1.31
C ASN A 77 -3.94 1.17 -2.73
N LYS A 78 -4.04 2.49 -2.90
CA LYS A 78 -3.75 3.15 -4.17
C LYS A 78 -2.27 3.05 -4.53
N ILE A 79 -1.38 3.27 -3.57
CA ILE A 79 0.07 3.09 -3.76
C ILE A 79 0.37 1.65 -4.17
N PHE A 80 -0.16 0.66 -3.45
CA PHE A 80 0.05 -0.75 -3.78
C PHE A 80 -0.39 -1.10 -5.20
N ALA A 81 -1.55 -0.59 -5.63
CA ALA A 81 -2.04 -0.79 -6.99
C ALA A 81 -1.11 -0.12 -8.03
N LEU A 82 -0.63 1.10 -7.76
CA LEU A 82 0.28 1.83 -8.65
C LEU A 82 1.66 1.16 -8.76
N GLU A 83 2.19 0.60 -7.67
CA GLU A 83 3.43 -0.19 -7.68
C GLU A 83 3.30 -1.40 -8.62
N ASN A 84 2.18 -2.15 -8.51
CA ASN A 84 1.93 -3.29 -9.39
C ASN A 84 1.72 -2.87 -10.86
N LEU A 85 1.21 -1.67 -11.11
CA LEU A 85 1.09 -1.06 -12.43
C LEU A 85 2.37 -0.36 -12.91
N LYS A 86 3.46 -0.41 -12.12
CA LYS A 86 4.75 0.22 -12.39
C LYS A 86 4.68 1.75 -12.61
N LYS A 87 3.71 2.42 -11.99
CA LYS A 87 3.53 3.87 -12.05
C LYS A 87 4.26 4.56 -10.91
N TYR A 88 5.57 4.40 -10.86
CA TYR A 88 6.42 4.77 -9.72
C TYR A 88 6.44 6.27 -9.42
N ASP A 89 6.37 7.15 -10.41
CA ASP A 89 6.27 8.60 -10.19
C ASP A 89 5.00 9.00 -9.43
N ASP A 90 3.89 8.31 -9.66
CA ASP A 90 2.65 8.54 -8.94
C ASP A 90 2.69 7.95 -7.52
N VAL A 91 3.40 6.83 -7.34
CA VAL A 91 3.69 6.27 -6.00
C VAL A 91 4.44 7.30 -5.16
N LEU A 92 5.52 7.91 -5.68
CA LEU A 92 6.31 8.91 -4.96
C LEU A 92 5.43 10.05 -4.45
N LYS A 93 4.56 10.62 -5.30
CA LYS A 93 3.63 11.70 -4.92
C LYS A 93 2.66 11.31 -3.81
N LEU A 94 2.17 10.06 -3.80
CA LEU A 94 1.24 9.58 -2.77
C LEU A 94 1.96 9.25 -1.46
N CYS A 95 3.17 8.72 -1.53
CA CYS A 95 4.00 8.51 -0.35
C CYS A 95 4.35 9.84 0.34
N GLU A 96 4.66 10.91 -0.43
CA GLU A 96 4.82 12.25 0.14
C GLU A 96 3.58 12.70 0.92
N LYS A 97 2.36 12.45 0.40
CA LYS A 97 1.11 12.75 1.12
C LYS A 97 0.98 11.95 2.42
N LEU A 98 1.34 10.66 2.40
CA LEU A 98 1.33 9.84 3.62
C LEU A 98 2.33 10.35 4.65
N LEU A 99 3.54 10.72 4.23
CA LEU A 99 4.57 11.24 5.13
C LEU A 99 4.26 12.64 5.67
N LEU A 100 3.38 13.42 5.01
CA LEU A 100 2.82 14.64 5.60
C LEU A 100 1.82 14.34 6.73
N ILE A 101 1.13 13.19 6.69
CA ILE A 101 0.19 12.74 7.73
C ILE A 101 0.96 12.09 8.88
N ASP A 102 1.87 11.17 8.57
CA ASP A 102 2.76 10.51 9.53
C ASP A 102 4.20 10.46 8.97
N PRO A 103 5.09 11.37 9.43
CA PRO A 103 6.47 11.41 9.00
C PRO A 103 7.31 10.17 9.39
N LYS A 104 6.77 9.28 10.22
CA LYS A 104 7.42 8.05 10.66
C LYS A 104 6.78 6.77 10.08
N ASP A 105 5.90 6.90 9.09
CA ASP A 105 5.32 5.74 8.42
C ASP A 105 6.41 4.99 7.62
N THR A 106 6.99 3.96 8.25
CA THR A 106 8.07 3.14 7.66
C THR A 106 7.63 2.43 6.39
N TRP A 107 6.33 2.09 6.28
CA TRP A 107 5.79 1.50 5.06
C TRP A 107 5.86 2.49 3.89
N ALA A 108 5.48 3.76 4.10
CA ALA A 108 5.56 4.80 3.06
C ALA A 108 7.02 5.10 2.67
N LEU A 109 7.94 5.15 3.65
CA LEU A 109 9.37 5.34 3.41
C LEU A 109 9.95 4.18 2.56
N ASN A 110 9.60 2.94 2.89
CA ASN A 110 10.02 1.77 2.12
C ASN A 110 9.47 1.80 0.69
N SER A 111 8.17 2.12 0.50
CA SER A 111 7.56 2.27 -0.82
C SER A 111 8.24 3.36 -1.67
N MET A 112 8.65 4.48 -1.05
CA MET A 112 9.47 5.50 -1.74
C MET A 112 10.81 4.93 -2.19
N GLY A 113 11.52 4.24 -1.31
CA GLY A 113 12.80 3.63 -1.63
C GLY A 113 12.68 2.60 -2.76
N ILE A 114 11.67 1.71 -2.71
CA ILE A 114 11.41 0.71 -3.74
C ILE A 114 11.13 1.40 -5.08
N SER A 115 10.24 2.41 -5.10
CA SER A 115 9.90 3.13 -6.32
C SER A 115 11.09 3.86 -6.93
N LEU A 116 11.96 4.44 -6.09
CA LEU A 116 13.21 5.07 -6.54
C LEU A 116 14.19 4.05 -7.11
N ASN A 117 14.30 2.86 -6.53
CA ASN A 117 15.11 1.77 -7.09
C ASN A 117 14.62 1.34 -8.48
N GLU A 118 13.32 1.21 -8.66
CA GLU A 118 12.70 0.85 -9.95
C GLU A 118 12.87 1.95 -11.02
N LEU A 119 13.14 3.19 -10.57
CA LEU A 119 13.49 4.34 -11.42
C LEU A 119 15.03 4.53 -11.58
N ASP A 120 15.85 3.52 -11.22
CA ASP A 120 17.33 3.56 -11.23
C ASP A 120 17.95 4.66 -10.36
N ARG A 121 17.18 5.23 -9.42
CA ARG A 121 17.61 6.27 -8.49
C ARG A 121 18.13 5.67 -7.17
N HIS A 122 19.07 4.74 -7.26
CA HIS A 122 19.54 3.93 -6.13
C HIS A 122 20.13 4.76 -4.97
N LYS A 123 20.82 5.88 -5.25
CA LYS A 123 21.35 6.75 -4.19
C LYS A 123 20.25 7.41 -3.37
N ASP A 124 19.19 7.84 -4.03
CA ASP A 124 18.05 8.46 -3.37
C ASP A 124 17.26 7.42 -2.56
N ALA A 125 17.11 6.21 -3.11
CA ALA A 125 16.46 5.08 -2.43
C ALA A 125 17.12 4.75 -1.09
N ILE A 126 18.47 4.72 -1.04
CA ILE A 126 19.24 4.44 0.19
C ILE A 126 18.88 5.43 1.29
N GLN A 127 18.65 6.72 0.99
CA GLN A 127 18.32 7.73 2.00
C GLN A 127 16.99 7.42 2.71
N TYR A 128 16.00 6.89 1.98
CA TYR A 128 14.72 6.49 2.55
C TYR A 128 14.85 5.23 3.40
N TYR A 129 15.63 4.24 2.95
CA TYR A 129 15.92 3.05 3.75
C TYR A 129 16.71 3.41 5.01
N ASP A 130 17.68 4.33 4.94
CA ASP A 130 18.40 4.84 6.12
C ASP A 130 17.43 5.48 7.11
N THR A 131 16.48 6.28 6.62
CA THR A 131 15.46 6.90 7.46
C THR A 131 14.57 5.84 8.12
N THR A 132 14.15 4.81 7.38
CA THR A 132 13.41 3.67 7.94
C THR A 132 14.19 2.97 9.04
N LEU A 133 15.48 2.69 8.82
CA LEU A 133 16.35 1.99 9.78
C LEU A 133 16.69 2.83 11.02
N VAL A 134 16.59 4.15 10.94
CA VAL A 134 16.65 5.02 12.14
C VAL A 134 15.39 4.85 13.00
N ILE A 135 14.23 4.62 12.39
CA ILE A 135 12.94 4.43 13.08
C ILE A 135 12.81 2.99 13.58
N ASP A 136 13.07 2.03 12.72
CA ASP A 136 13.07 0.59 13.01
C ASP A 136 14.36 -0.06 12.47
N PRO A 137 15.38 -0.26 13.32
CA PRO A 137 16.65 -0.87 12.93
C PRO A 137 16.54 -2.31 12.41
N ASN A 138 15.43 -2.98 12.65
CA ASN A 138 15.19 -4.36 12.26
C ASN A 138 14.20 -4.47 11.08
N ASP A 139 13.85 -3.39 10.40
CA ASP A 139 12.98 -3.44 9.23
C ASP A 139 13.64 -4.22 8.09
N ILE A 140 13.18 -5.46 7.90
CA ILE A 140 13.74 -6.40 6.92
C ILE A 140 13.62 -5.83 5.50
N THR A 141 12.53 -5.13 5.18
CA THR A 141 12.32 -4.54 3.87
C THR A 141 13.38 -3.49 3.56
N ALA A 142 13.66 -2.60 4.52
CA ALA A 142 14.68 -1.57 4.38
C ALA A 142 16.09 -2.18 4.28
N LEU A 143 16.42 -3.16 5.14
CA LEU A 143 17.74 -3.82 5.13
C LEU A 143 17.99 -4.49 3.76
N MET A 144 17.07 -5.32 3.28
CA MET A 144 17.21 -6.04 2.02
C MET A 144 17.29 -5.09 0.82
N ASN A 145 16.39 -4.11 0.73
CA ASN A 145 16.35 -3.21 -0.41
C ASN A 145 17.53 -2.22 -0.43
N LYS A 146 18.04 -1.82 0.74
CA LYS A 146 19.28 -1.05 0.84
C LYS A 146 20.48 -1.84 0.32
N ALA A 147 20.60 -3.12 0.69
CA ALA A 147 21.65 -3.99 0.16
C ALA A 147 21.57 -4.13 -1.38
N ILE A 148 20.36 -4.29 -1.92
CA ILE A 148 20.13 -4.32 -3.37
C ILE A 148 20.59 -3.00 -4.02
N SER A 149 20.20 -1.84 -3.45
CA SER A 149 20.60 -0.52 -3.95
C SER A 149 22.14 -0.33 -3.94
N LEU A 150 22.80 -0.76 -2.86
CA LEU A 150 24.27 -0.72 -2.75
C LEU A 150 24.93 -1.59 -3.81
N SER A 151 24.38 -2.78 -4.07
CA SER A 151 24.87 -3.69 -5.11
C SER A 151 24.77 -3.06 -6.50
N HIS A 152 23.66 -2.39 -6.82
CA HIS A 152 23.51 -1.66 -8.10
C HIS A 152 24.52 -0.52 -8.26
N LEU A 153 24.94 0.09 -7.14
CA LEU A 153 25.99 1.12 -7.14
C LEU A 153 27.42 0.54 -7.15
N GLY A 154 27.58 -0.79 -7.15
CA GLY A 154 28.88 -1.46 -7.11
C GLY A 154 29.51 -1.55 -5.71
N ASN A 155 28.80 -1.14 -4.66
CA ASN A 155 29.26 -1.15 -3.27
C ASN A 155 29.01 -2.54 -2.64
N TYR A 156 29.58 -3.58 -3.23
CA TYR A 156 29.29 -4.97 -2.85
C TYR A 156 29.71 -5.32 -1.42
N GLN A 157 30.82 -4.75 -0.92
CA GLN A 157 31.26 -5.04 0.45
C GLN A 157 30.26 -4.50 1.47
N ASP A 158 29.73 -3.31 1.25
CA ASP A 158 28.72 -2.71 2.14
C ASP A 158 27.40 -3.47 2.04
N ALA A 159 27.02 -3.94 0.83
CA ALA A 159 25.80 -4.71 0.65
C ALA A 159 25.80 -6.02 1.45
N ILE A 160 26.95 -6.74 1.50
CA ILE A 160 27.09 -7.99 2.26
C ILE A 160 26.78 -7.80 3.74
N ASN A 161 27.18 -6.68 4.33
CA ASN A 161 26.96 -6.39 5.76
C ASN A 161 25.47 -6.27 6.16
N TYR A 162 24.56 -6.17 5.19
CA TYR A 162 23.11 -6.10 5.41
C TYR A 162 22.41 -7.46 5.21
N TYR A 163 23.13 -8.49 4.76
CA TYR A 163 22.57 -9.84 4.59
C TYR A 163 22.90 -10.79 5.76
N ASP A 164 23.84 -10.39 6.64
CA ASP A 164 24.26 -11.14 7.84
C ASP A 164 23.42 -10.72 9.07
#